data_72b1bc479fb386b336682899bef5db35
#
_entry.id   72b1bc479fb386b336682899bef5db35
#
_cell.length_a   1.000
_cell.length_b   1.000
_cell.length_c   1.000
_cell.angle_alpha   90.00
_cell.angle_beta   90.00
_cell.angle_gamma   90.00
#
_symmetry.space_group_name_H-M   'P 1'
#
loop_
_entity.id
_entity.type
_entity.pdbx_description
1 polymer ?
#
loop_
_entity_poly.entity_id
_entity_poly.type
_entity_poly.pdbx_seq_one_letter_code
_entity_poly.pdbx_strand_id
1 'polypeptide(L)'
;MEKIGRYPLTQRVGAGSFATVWRGHDDELEVPVAVKVLADNWADNDDVRNRFLAEARLLRRISDERIVRVYDIGFLPDGRPYFVMDYANGGSLEQLRKQPVEPGRVLRLCAEAARALEVLHRHRIIHRDVTPGNILLSHSETQGVRVLLADLGVAKNMVDRAGATMTAGTPAYMALEQATGGQLDHRADIYSIAAVTYALLAGRPPFPVKNLTDLLNRNPNVPPAPIADRIGAPPALDALLFAALDPDPNRRPQTAEIMATALDQLADVMPGGDTYVPRPLLPAEGSDLRPAPPTPFGTPSSFISDLHMSPNAPLSLPPSTYTQSRMPAGMETPMSVLHSYIPEAQYSPETERERRSPLFYAWLALTSLALFLLAMMVTLWAIS
;
A
#
# COMPACT_ATOMS: atom_id res chain seq x y z
N MET A 1 25.29 2.53 -14.75
CA MET A 1 24.93 1.18 -15.26
C MET A 1 24.01 1.43 -16.44
N GLU A 2 24.47 1.12 -17.64
CA GLU A 2 23.71 1.46 -18.87
C GLU A 2 22.69 0.38 -19.28
N LYS A 3 22.93 -0.89 -18.86
CA LYS A 3 22.10 -2.03 -19.25
C LYS A 3 22.11 -3.12 -18.17
N ILE A 4 20.96 -3.78 -17.94
CA ILE A 4 20.84 -4.99 -17.11
C ILE A 4 20.17 -6.08 -17.95
N GLY A 5 20.87 -7.20 -18.16
CA GLY A 5 20.43 -8.21 -19.10
C GLY A 5 20.23 -7.61 -20.50
N ARG A 6 19.04 -7.77 -21.09
CA ARG A 6 18.65 -7.15 -22.38
C ARG A 6 18.05 -5.73 -22.21
N TYR A 7 17.81 -5.26 -20.99
CA TYR A 7 17.04 -4.05 -20.68
C TYR A 7 17.96 -2.83 -20.54
N PRO A 8 18.00 -1.89 -21.49
CA PRO A 8 18.66 -0.59 -21.33
C PRO A 8 18.00 0.17 -20.18
N LEU A 9 18.82 0.81 -19.33
CA LEU A 9 18.35 1.59 -18.19
C LEU A 9 18.38 3.08 -18.52
N THR A 10 17.33 3.79 -18.14
CA THR A 10 17.20 5.23 -18.39
C THR A 10 17.34 6.08 -17.14
N GLN A 11 16.73 5.65 -16.03
CA GLN A 11 16.67 6.46 -14.81
C GLN A 11 16.54 5.58 -13.57
N ARG A 12 17.15 5.97 -12.46
CA ARG A 12 16.89 5.39 -11.15
C ARG A 12 15.60 6.01 -10.59
N VAL A 13 14.57 5.19 -10.36
CA VAL A 13 13.25 5.63 -9.89
C VAL A 13 13.03 5.40 -8.40
N GLY A 14 13.83 4.52 -7.78
CA GLY A 14 13.78 4.26 -6.35
C GLY A 14 15.08 3.70 -5.81
N ALA A 15 15.38 4.03 -4.55
CA ALA A 15 16.48 3.43 -3.80
C ALA A 15 15.99 3.17 -2.38
N GLY A 16 15.89 1.90 -2.02
CA GLY A 16 15.59 1.42 -0.67
C GLY A 16 16.81 0.78 -0.03
N SER A 17 16.68 0.38 1.23
CA SER A 17 17.75 -0.31 1.98
C SER A 17 18.07 -1.71 1.43
N PHE A 18 17.12 -2.35 0.73
CA PHE A 18 17.25 -3.72 0.22
C PHE A 18 17.45 -3.81 -1.29
N ALA A 19 16.94 -2.83 -2.03
CA ALA A 19 16.97 -2.86 -3.48
C ALA A 19 16.97 -1.46 -4.08
N THR A 20 17.45 -1.38 -5.32
CA THR A 20 17.34 -0.20 -6.17
C THR A 20 16.43 -0.52 -7.33
N VAL A 21 15.53 0.40 -7.68
CA VAL A 21 14.61 0.27 -8.81
C VAL A 21 15.02 1.25 -9.91
N TRP A 22 15.14 0.73 -11.12
CA TRP A 22 15.48 1.47 -12.32
C TRP A 22 14.34 1.43 -13.31
N ARG A 23 14.10 2.53 -14.00
CA ARG A 23 13.32 2.54 -15.23
C ARG A 23 14.20 2.00 -16.34
N GLY A 24 13.71 1.01 -17.06
CA GLY A 24 14.30 0.44 -18.25
C GLY A 24 13.34 0.39 -19.42
N HIS A 25 13.80 -0.19 -20.51
CA HIS A 25 12.99 -0.46 -21.70
C HIS A 25 13.20 -1.90 -22.13
N ASP A 26 12.15 -2.56 -22.58
CA ASP A 26 12.24 -3.83 -23.29
C ASP A 26 12.18 -3.53 -24.78
N ASP A 27 13.34 -3.56 -25.44
CA ASP A 27 13.46 -3.20 -26.88
C ASP A 27 12.78 -4.22 -27.79
N GLU A 28 12.56 -5.46 -27.34
CA GLU A 28 11.85 -6.50 -28.12
C GLU A 28 10.34 -6.32 -28.07
N LEU A 29 9.81 -5.85 -26.94
CA LEU A 29 8.37 -5.63 -26.74
C LEU A 29 7.97 -4.16 -26.90
N GLU A 30 8.94 -3.26 -27.06
CA GLU A 30 8.77 -1.79 -27.17
C GLU A 30 7.98 -1.17 -26.02
N VAL A 31 8.20 -1.67 -24.77
CA VAL A 31 7.50 -1.20 -23.59
C VAL A 31 8.46 -0.78 -22.47
N PRO A 32 8.09 0.25 -21.67
CA PRO A 32 8.83 0.60 -20.48
C PRO A 32 8.67 -0.48 -19.41
N VAL A 33 9.76 -0.79 -18.71
CA VAL A 33 9.80 -1.74 -17.59
C VAL A 33 10.47 -1.13 -16.38
N ALA A 34 10.20 -1.69 -15.20
CA ALA A 34 10.97 -1.43 -13.99
C ALA A 34 11.90 -2.61 -13.71
N VAL A 35 13.16 -2.32 -13.40
CA VAL A 35 14.17 -3.33 -13.04
C VAL A 35 14.54 -3.13 -11.59
N LYS A 36 14.13 -4.06 -10.71
CA LYS A 36 14.47 -4.07 -9.28
C LYS A 36 15.72 -4.93 -9.08
N VAL A 37 16.76 -4.37 -8.48
CA VAL A 37 18.06 -5.00 -8.26
C VAL A 37 18.36 -5.06 -6.78
N LEU A 38 18.80 -6.20 -6.27
CA LEU A 38 19.25 -6.34 -4.89
C LEU A 38 20.40 -5.35 -4.62
N ALA A 39 20.34 -4.64 -3.49
CA ALA A 39 21.39 -3.70 -3.11
C ALA A 39 22.71 -4.43 -2.77
N ASP A 40 23.83 -3.78 -3.06
CA ASP A 40 25.17 -4.34 -2.99
C ASP A 40 25.54 -4.87 -1.59
N ASN A 41 25.14 -4.15 -0.56
CA ASN A 41 25.38 -4.52 0.85
C ASN A 41 24.69 -5.84 1.27
N TRP A 42 23.83 -6.41 0.43
CA TRP A 42 23.14 -7.68 0.66
C TRP A 42 23.58 -8.79 -0.31
N ALA A 43 24.59 -8.52 -1.16
CA ALA A 43 25.06 -9.45 -2.18
C ALA A 43 25.45 -10.82 -1.61
N ASP A 44 26.13 -10.83 -0.47
CA ASP A 44 26.66 -12.04 0.19
C ASP A 44 25.70 -12.64 1.22
N ASN A 45 24.48 -12.10 1.36
CA ASN A 45 23.49 -12.61 2.31
C ASN A 45 22.49 -13.52 1.60
N ASP A 46 22.69 -14.82 1.72
CA ASP A 46 21.84 -15.83 1.05
C ASP A 46 20.38 -15.78 1.48
N ASP A 47 20.10 -15.47 2.74
CA ASP A 47 18.72 -15.35 3.23
C ASP A 47 17.97 -14.18 2.57
N VAL A 48 18.63 -13.03 2.44
CA VAL A 48 18.06 -11.87 1.79
C VAL A 48 17.90 -12.11 0.28
N ARG A 49 18.91 -12.72 -0.36
CA ARG A 49 18.83 -13.11 -1.78
C ARG A 49 17.67 -14.07 -2.07
N ASN A 50 17.54 -15.12 -1.26
CA ASN A 50 16.48 -16.11 -1.43
C ASN A 50 15.09 -15.49 -1.28
N ARG A 51 14.90 -14.52 -0.38
CA ARG A 51 13.64 -13.80 -0.19
C ARG A 51 13.34 -12.85 -1.32
N PHE A 52 14.34 -12.12 -1.80
CA PHE A 52 14.20 -11.27 -2.97
C PHE A 52 13.68 -12.08 -4.17
N LEU A 53 14.26 -13.27 -4.39
CA LEU A 53 13.80 -14.19 -5.44
C LEU A 53 12.43 -14.81 -5.13
N ALA A 54 12.12 -15.08 -3.86
CA ALA A 54 10.81 -15.60 -3.45
C ALA A 54 9.70 -14.56 -3.69
N GLU A 55 9.96 -13.27 -3.42
CA GLU A 55 9.05 -12.17 -3.74
C GLU A 55 8.75 -12.13 -5.24
N ALA A 56 9.77 -12.15 -6.09
CA ALA A 56 9.61 -12.15 -7.54
C ALA A 56 8.78 -13.35 -8.03
N ARG A 57 9.08 -14.57 -7.50
CA ARG A 57 8.32 -15.78 -7.86
C ARG A 57 6.88 -15.73 -7.38
N LEU A 58 6.63 -15.12 -6.23
CA LEU A 58 5.28 -14.96 -5.67
C LEU A 58 4.46 -14.00 -6.53
N LEU A 59 4.99 -12.83 -6.85
CA LEU A 59 4.36 -11.85 -7.74
C LEU A 59 4.08 -12.44 -9.13
N ARG A 60 4.99 -13.27 -9.67
CA ARG A 60 4.81 -13.92 -10.98
C ARG A 60 3.62 -14.88 -11.03
N ARG A 61 3.22 -15.47 -9.87
CA ARG A 61 2.10 -16.41 -9.78
C ARG A 61 0.74 -15.73 -9.69
N ILE A 62 0.72 -14.45 -9.32
CA ILE A 62 -0.53 -13.69 -9.18
C ILE A 62 -0.81 -13.02 -10.52
N SER A 63 -1.99 -13.29 -11.09
CA SER A 63 -2.45 -12.66 -12.32
C SER A 63 -3.65 -11.77 -12.02
N ASP A 64 -3.38 -10.55 -11.60
CA ASP A 64 -4.39 -9.51 -11.39
C ASP A 64 -3.81 -8.16 -11.83
N GLU A 65 -4.65 -7.32 -12.42
CA GLU A 65 -4.25 -6.01 -12.94
C GLU A 65 -3.88 -4.99 -11.86
N ARG A 66 -4.24 -5.25 -10.59
CA ARG A 66 -3.93 -4.41 -9.43
C ARG A 66 -2.62 -4.77 -8.75
N ILE A 67 -1.98 -5.86 -9.16
CA ILE A 67 -0.71 -6.33 -8.61
C ILE A 67 0.39 -6.18 -9.66
N VAL A 68 1.53 -5.62 -9.27
CA VAL A 68 2.70 -5.50 -10.14
C VAL A 68 3.08 -6.89 -10.68
N ARG A 69 3.13 -7.02 -12.00
CA ARG A 69 3.49 -8.27 -12.69
C ARG A 69 5.00 -8.36 -12.88
N VAL A 70 5.58 -9.49 -12.55
CA VAL A 70 7.00 -9.81 -12.85
C VAL A 70 7.09 -10.55 -14.18
N TYR A 71 7.99 -10.09 -15.05
CA TYR A 71 8.21 -10.64 -16.39
C TYR A 71 9.43 -11.54 -16.46
N ASP A 72 10.53 -11.14 -15.81
CA ASP A 72 11.81 -11.81 -15.91
C ASP A 72 12.60 -11.76 -14.60
N ILE A 73 13.50 -12.74 -14.39
CA ILE A 73 14.39 -12.83 -13.24
C ILE A 73 15.78 -13.19 -13.77
N GLY A 74 16.79 -12.45 -13.36
CA GLY A 74 18.18 -12.69 -13.76
C GLY A 74 19.18 -12.35 -12.68
N PHE A 75 20.46 -12.45 -13.05
CA PHE A 75 21.60 -12.15 -12.18
C PHE A 75 22.56 -11.20 -12.88
N LEU A 76 23.10 -10.26 -12.13
CA LEU A 76 24.18 -9.40 -12.57
C LEU A 76 25.50 -10.20 -12.65
N PRO A 77 26.54 -9.68 -13.33
CA PRO A 77 27.87 -10.32 -13.35
C PRO A 77 28.50 -10.52 -11.97
N ASP A 78 28.14 -9.68 -11.00
CA ASP A 78 28.56 -9.79 -9.60
C ASP A 78 27.69 -10.77 -8.77
N GLY A 79 26.75 -11.46 -9.40
CA GLY A 79 25.90 -12.47 -8.78
C GLY A 79 24.66 -11.93 -8.08
N ARG A 80 24.42 -10.61 -8.02
CA ARG A 80 23.21 -10.03 -7.44
C ARG A 80 21.99 -10.35 -8.29
N PRO A 81 20.89 -10.80 -7.70
CA PRO A 81 19.65 -11.02 -8.44
C PRO A 81 18.99 -9.69 -8.80
N TYR A 82 18.31 -9.70 -9.94
CA TYR A 82 17.36 -8.67 -10.34
C TYR A 82 16.07 -9.32 -10.86
N PHE A 83 14.99 -8.56 -10.89
CA PHE A 83 13.78 -8.93 -11.63
C PHE A 83 13.19 -7.74 -12.36
N VAL A 84 12.50 -8.05 -13.46
CA VAL A 84 11.87 -7.09 -14.36
C VAL A 84 10.38 -7.14 -14.15
N MET A 85 9.75 -5.99 -14.02
CA MET A 85 8.34 -5.86 -13.65
C MET A 85 7.67 -4.68 -14.35
N ASP A 86 6.34 -4.54 -14.17
CA ASP A 86 5.57 -3.39 -14.63
C ASP A 86 6.21 -2.08 -14.21
N TYR A 87 6.30 -1.13 -15.16
CA TYR A 87 6.67 0.24 -14.86
C TYR A 87 5.41 1.09 -14.64
N ALA A 88 5.24 1.59 -13.42
CA ALA A 88 4.17 2.51 -13.08
C ALA A 88 4.57 3.95 -13.42
N ASN A 89 3.96 4.53 -14.46
CA ASN A 89 4.30 5.84 -14.99
C ASN A 89 3.66 7.01 -14.23
N GLY A 90 2.78 6.75 -13.27
CA GLY A 90 2.07 7.74 -12.46
C GLY A 90 2.69 7.98 -11.07
N GLY A 91 3.84 7.36 -10.78
CA GLY A 91 4.49 7.47 -9.48
C GLY A 91 3.80 6.64 -8.39
N SER A 92 3.85 7.11 -7.14
CA SER A 92 3.29 6.43 -5.97
C SER A 92 2.37 7.34 -5.16
N LEU A 93 1.58 6.77 -4.23
CA LEU A 93 0.79 7.56 -3.30
C LEU A 93 1.65 8.43 -2.37
N GLU A 94 2.93 8.09 -2.14
CA GLU A 94 3.84 8.94 -1.38
C GLU A 94 4.18 10.25 -2.15
N GLN A 95 4.28 10.18 -3.47
CA GLN A 95 4.45 11.38 -4.29
C GLN A 95 3.15 12.17 -4.36
N LEU A 96 1.99 11.47 -4.46
CA LEU A 96 0.68 12.10 -4.44
C LEU A 96 0.42 12.86 -3.14
N ARG A 97 0.83 12.32 -1.98
CA ARG A 97 0.69 12.93 -0.65
C ARG A 97 1.34 14.31 -0.54
N LYS A 98 2.32 14.60 -1.37
CA LYS A 98 3.03 15.90 -1.42
C LYS A 98 2.30 16.95 -2.25
N GLN A 99 1.15 16.62 -2.84
CA GLN A 99 0.35 17.49 -3.69
C GLN A 99 -1.05 17.69 -3.09
N PRO A 100 -1.72 18.79 -3.36
CA PRO A 100 -3.13 18.95 -3.05
C PRO A 100 -3.96 17.94 -3.86
N VAL A 101 -4.70 17.07 -3.17
CA VAL A 101 -5.59 16.09 -3.79
C VAL A 101 -6.94 16.14 -3.12
N GLU A 102 -8.00 16.11 -3.91
CA GLU A 102 -9.37 16.08 -3.40
C GLU A 102 -9.62 14.83 -2.56
N PRO A 103 -10.26 14.97 -1.38
CA PRO A 103 -10.46 13.85 -0.47
C PRO A 103 -11.17 12.66 -1.08
N GLY A 104 -12.21 12.87 -1.90
CA GLY A 104 -12.93 11.79 -2.57
C GLY A 104 -12.04 10.97 -3.49
N ARG A 105 -11.10 11.63 -4.21
CA ARG A 105 -10.12 10.94 -5.04
C ARG A 105 -9.14 10.11 -4.20
N VAL A 106 -8.70 10.62 -3.05
CA VAL A 106 -7.86 9.85 -2.11
C VAL A 106 -8.56 8.59 -1.67
N LEU A 107 -9.85 8.71 -1.27
CA LEU A 107 -10.66 7.58 -0.82
C LEU A 107 -10.81 6.53 -1.93
N ARG A 108 -11.07 6.92 -3.20
CA ARG A 108 -11.13 5.99 -4.33
C ARG A 108 -9.83 5.23 -4.55
N LEU A 109 -8.69 5.93 -4.54
CA LEU A 109 -7.39 5.29 -4.72
C LEU A 109 -7.07 4.31 -3.58
N CYS A 110 -7.44 4.65 -2.34
CA CYS A 110 -7.29 3.76 -1.19
C CYS A 110 -8.26 2.56 -1.25
N ALA A 111 -9.46 2.74 -1.79
CA ALA A 111 -10.39 1.65 -2.03
C ALA A 111 -9.83 0.66 -3.06
N GLU A 112 -9.27 1.14 -4.17
CA GLU A 112 -8.60 0.28 -5.17
C GLU A 112 -7.37 -0.44 -4.57
N ALA A 113 -6.58 0.24 -3.73
CA ALA A 113 -5.47 -0.41 -3.02
C ALA A 113 -5.95 -1.49 -2.04
N ALA A 114 -7.08 -1.27 -1.35
CA ALA A 114 -7.68 -2.29 -0.49
C ALA A 114 -8.18 -3.49 -1.30
N ARG A 115 -8.76 -3.29 -2.50
CA ARG A 115 -9.11 -4.40 -3.41
C ARG A 115 -7.89 -5.17 -3.90
N ALA A 116 -6.77 -4.47 -4.16
CA ALA A 116 -5.51 -5.14 -4.47
C ALA A 116 -5.02 -6.03 -3.31
N LEU A 117 -5.16 -5.57 -2.06
CA LEU A 117 -4.87 -6.39 -0.88
C LEU A 117 -5.81 -7.60 -0.78
N GLU A 118 -7.10 -7.44 -1.07
CA GLU A 118 -8.05 -8.55 -1.08
C GLU A 118 -7.65 -9.65 -2.07
N VAL A 119 -7.08 -9.29 -3.23
CA VAL A 119 -6.52 -10.27 -4.17
C VAL A 119 -5.41 -11.09 -3.51
N LEU A 120 -4.47 -10.46 -2.80
CA LEU A 120 -3.41 -11.16 -2.07
C LEU A 120 -3.98 -12.05 -0.96
N HIS A 121 -4.94 -11.54 -0.19
CA HIS A 121 -5.54 -12.26 0.93
C HIS A 121 -6.27 -13.54 0.48
N ARG A 122 -6.95 -13.52 -0.66
CA ARG A 122 -7.54 -14.72 -1.29
C ARG A 122 -6.50 -15.76 -1.67
N HIS A 123 -5.27 -15.34 -1.99
CA HIS A 123 -4.14 -16.22 -2.21
C HIS A 123 -3.39 -16.60 -0.91
N ARG A 124 -3.93 -16.24 0.27
CA ARG A 124 -3.33 -16.44 1.60
C ARG A 124 -1.97 -15.75 1.76
N ILE A 125 -1.82 -14.62 1.11
CA ILE A 125 -0.62 -13.78 1.15
C ILE A 125 -0.96 -12.52 1.94
N ILE A 126 -0.16 -12.21 2.96
CA ILE A 126 -0.21 -10.97 3.70
C ILE A 126 0.89 -10.08 3.15
N HIS A 127 0.59 -8.83 2.80
CA HIS A 127 1.55 -7.89 2.20
C HIS A 127 2.62 -7.43 3.19
N ARG A 128 2.24 -7.08 4.42
CA ARG A 128 3.09 -6.73 5.56
C ARG A 128 3.89 -5.43 5.45
N ASP A 129 3.88 -4.78 4.30
CA ASP A 129 4.59 -3.51 4.05
C ASP A 129 3.72 -2.56 3.22
N VAL A 130 2.46 -2.40 3.60
CA VAL A 130 1.55 -1.45 2.96
C VAL A 130 1.93 -0.04 3.39
N THR A 131 2.53 0.71 2.47
CA THR A 131 2.95 2.10 2.65
C THR A 131 2.56 2.93 1.44
N PRO A 132 2.47 4.26 1.53
CA PRO A 132 2.18 5.09 0.36
C PRO A 132 3.21 4.93 -0.78
N GLY A 133 4.44 4.52 -0.47
CA GLY A 133 5.49 4.27 -1.46
C GLY A 133 5.31 3.00 -2.27
N ASN A 134 4.63 1.99 -1.71
CA ASN A 134 4.41 0.68 -2.32
C ASN A 134 3.07 0.58 -3.06
N ILE A 135 2.27 1.64 -3.04
CA ILE A 135 1.04 1.76 -3.81
C ILE A 135 1.33 2.69 -4.98
N LEU A 136 1.51 2.10 -6.15
CA LEU A 136 1.91 2.78 -7.37
C LEU A 136 0.70 3.16 -8.22
N LEU A 137 0.88 4.15 -9.08
CA LEU A 137 -0.13 4.63 -10.01
C LEU A 137 0.34 4.40 -11.45
N SER A 138 -0.50 3.79 -12.26
CA SER A 138 -0.26 3.60 -13.68
C SER A 138 -1.33 4.35 -14.47
N HIS A 139 -0.90 5.18 -15.42
CA HIS A 139 -1.77 5.92 -16.31
C HIS A 139 -1.90 5.18 -17.65
N SER A 140 -3.13 4.97 -18.08
CA SER A 140 -3.47 4.49 -19.41
C SER A 140 -4.36 5.53 -20.10
N GLU A 141 -4.12 5.82 -21.36
CA GLU A 141 -4.95 6.74 -22.14
C GLU A 141 -6.39 6.23 -22.29
N THR A 142 -6.59 4.92 -22.28
CA THR A 142 -7.89 4.28 -22.48
C THR A 142 -8.60 3.88 -21.19
N GLN A 143 -7.85 3.57 -20.12
CA GLN A 143 -8.40 3.03 -18.88
C GLN A 143 -8.27 3.99 -17.70
N GLY A 144 -7.64 5.15 -17.89
CA GLY A 144 -7.42 6.11 -16.82
C GLY A 144 -6.29 5.71 -15.85
N VAL A 145 -6.44 6.11 -14.57
CA VAL A 145 -5.47 5.79 -13.51
C VAL A 145 -5.81 4.45 -12.87
N ARG A 146 -4.83 3.57 -12.76
CA ARG A 146 -4.93 2.30 -12.03
C ARG A 146 -3.97 2.30 -10.85
N VAL A 147 -4.38 1.67 -9.76
CA VAL A 147 -3.53 1.36 -8.63
C VAL A 147 -2.81 0.04 -8.89
N LEU A 148 -1.50 0.02 -8.64
CA LEU A 148 -0.66 -1.19 -8.68
C LEU A 148 0.00 -1.37 -7.31
N LEU A 149 -0.26 -2.49 -6.66
CA LEU A 149 0.39 -2.84 -5.40
C LEU A 149 1.72 -3.53 -5.70
N ALA A 150 2.80 -3.01 -5.11
CA ALA A 150 4.18 -3.46 -5.32
C ALA A 150 4.86 -3.79 -3.99
N ASP A 151 6.00 -4.47 -4.06
CA ASP A 151 6.92 -4.69 -2.95
C ASP A 151 6.28 -5.44 -1.76
N LEU A 152 6.03 -6.74 -1.95
CA LEU A 152 5.61 -7.63 -0.86
C LEU A 152 6.72 -7.67 0.21
N GLY A 153 6.34 -7.42 1.48
CA GLY A 153 7.28 -7.36 2.60
C GLY A 153 7.97 -8.69 2.97
N VAL A 154 8.18 -9.60 2.00
CA VAL A 154 8.80 -10.91 2.20
C VAL A 154 10.25 -10.79 2.69
N ALA A 155 10.99 -9.81 2.17
CA ALA A 155 12.40 -9.61 2.53
C ALA A 155 12.59 -8.98 3.92
N LYS A 156 11.64 -8.18 4.40
CA LYS A 156 11.75 -7.40 5.65
C LYS A 156 11.64 -8.22 6.94
N ASN A 157 10.89 -9.31 6.93
CA ASN A 157 10.52 -10.06 8.14
C ASN A 157 11.68 -10.68 8.98
N MET A 158 12.90 -10.74 8.49
CA MET A 158 14.04 -11.34 9.23
C MET A 158 15.11 -10.31 9.59
N VAL A 159 15.22 -9.24 8.85
CA VAL A 159 16.15 -8.17 9.23
C VAL A 159 15.64 -7.49 10.50
N ASP A 160 14.32 -7.41 10.67
CA ASP A 160 13.67 -6.94 11.90
C ASP A 160 13.99 -7.86 13.10
N ARG A 161 14.07 -9.19 12.89
CA ARG A 161 14.48 -10.14 13.93
C ARG A 161 15.98 -10.14 14.25
N ALA A 162 16.82 -9.70 13.30
CA ALA A 162 18.27 -9.64 13.45
C ALA A 162 18.76 -8.30 14.02
N GLY A 163 17.87 -7.37 14.41
CA GLY A 163 18.23 -6.06 14.97
C GLY A 163 18.81 -5.08 13.95
N ALA A 164 18.69 -5.36 12.65
CA ALA A 164 19.07 -4.40 11.63
C ALA A 164 18.06 -3.25 11.58
N THR A 165 18.58 -2.04 11.50
CA THR A 165 17.82 -0.78 11.57
C THR A 165 16.70 -0.75 10.54
N MET A 166 15.44 -0.76 10.99
CA MET A 166 14.29 -0.55 10.12
C MET A 166 14.38 0.80 9.42
N THR A 167 14.08 0.83 8.15
CA THR A 167 14.06 2.07 7.36
C THR A 167 13.05 3.04 7.97
N ALA A 168 13.48 4.28 8.20
CA ALA A 168 12.62 5.35 8.69
C ALA A 168 11.36 5.48 7.81
N GLY A 169 10.17 5.38 8.45
CA GLY A 169 8.87 5.57 7.78
C GLY A 169 7.95 4.35 7.76
N THR A 170 8.45 3.13 7.66
CA THR A 170 7.61 1.92 7.66
C THR A 170 6.84 1.71 8.98
N PRO A 171 7.41 1.88 10.18
CA PRO A 171 6.70 1.70 11.44
C PRO A 171 5.46 2.58 11.63
N ALA A 172 5.40 3.72 10.98
CA ALA A 172 4.25 4.63 11.05
C ALA A 172 2.95 4.07 10.46
N TYR A 173 3.05 3.03 9.61
CA TYR A 173 1.94 2.35 8.96
C TYR A 173 1.76 0.91 9.46
N MET A 174 2.63 0.45 10.36
CA MET A 174 2.70 -0.93 10.83
C MET A 174 1.71 -1.17 11.96
N ALA A 175 0.99 -2.29 11.90
CA ALA A 175 0.15 -2.76 13.00
C ALA A 175 1.02 -3.30 14.15
N LEU A 176 0.54 -3.14 15.39
CA LEU A 176 1.31 -3.49 16.58
C LEU A 176 1.68 -4.97 16.64
N GLU A 177 0.77 -5.85 16.22
CA GLU A 177 1.00 -7.30 16.18
C GLU A 177 2.14 -7.71 15.25
N GLN A 178 2.43 -6.92 14.19
CA GLN A 178 3.59 -7.16 13.33
C GLN A 178 4.92 -6.95 14.07
N ALA A 179 4.95 -5.99 14.99
CA ALA A 179 6.15 -5.65 15.78
C ALA A 179 6.35 -6.57 17.00
N THR A 180 5.27 -7.07 17.58
CA THR A 180 5.30 -7.88 18.80
C THR A 180 5.47 -9.38 18.55
N GLY A 181 5.43 -9.83 17.28
CA GLY A 181 5.50 -11.23 16.92
C GLY A 181 4.26 -12.04 17.33
N GLY A 182 3.13 -11.37 17.50
CA GLY A 182 1.83 -11.98 17.75
C GLY A 182 1.30 -12.78 16.56
N GLN A 183 0.10 -13.32 16.69
CA GLN A 183 -0.56 -14.03 15.60
C GLN A 183 -0.89 -13.03 14.49
N LEU A 184 -0.15 -13.09 13.38
CA LEU A 184 -0.25 -12.18 12.26
C LEU A 184 -1.19 -12.75 11.21
N ASP A 185 -2.25 -12.00 10.87
CA ASP A 185 -3.15 -12.31 9.77
C ASP A 185 -3.31 -11.13 8.81
N HIS A 186 -4.18 -11.29 7.81
CA HIS A 186 -4.45 -10.29 6.76
C HIS A 186 -5.00 -8.96 7.30
N ARG A 187 -5.54 -8.90 8.51
CA ARG A 187 -6.07 -7.68 9.12
C ARG A 187 -4.99 -6.69 9.55
N ALA A 188 -3.73 -7.13 9.56
CA ALA A 188 -2.59 -6.22 9.69
C ALA A 188 -2.47 -5.29 8.46
N ASP A 189 -2.75 -5.80 7.25
CA ASP A 189 -2.76 -4.97 6.03
C ASP A 189 -3.95 -3.99 6.02
N ILE A 190 -5.09 -4.37 6.65
CA ILE A 190 -6.25 -3.48 6.82
C ILE A 190 -5.90 -2.29 7.72
N TYR A 191 -5.18 -2.54 8.82
CA TYR A 191 -4.64 -1.46 9.63
C TYR A 191 -3.72 -0.55 8.81
N SER A 192 -2.83 -1.15 8.03
CA SER A 192 -1.84 -0.39 7.25
C SER A 192 -2.49 0.46 6.16
N ILE A 193 -3.50 -0.04 5.42
CA ILE A 193 -4.22 0.77 4.42
C ILE A 193 -5.05 1.89 5.07
N ALA A 194 -5.59 1.68 6.27
CA ALA A 194 -6.25 2.74 7.02
C ALA A 194 -5.25 3.83 7.45
N ALA A 195 -4.04 3.44 7.89
CA ALA A 195 -2.98 4.39 8.23
C ALA A 195 -2.50 5.18 7.00
N VAL A 196 -2.42 4.55 5.82
CA VAL A 196 -2.14 5.20 4.53
C VAL A 196 -3.25 6.20 4.19
N THR A 197 -4.52 5.78 4.26
CA THR A 197 -5.68 6.64 4.00
C THR A 197 -5.66 7.87 4.89
N TYR A 198 -5.47 7.67 6.20
CA TYR A 198 -5.34 8.77 7.15
C TYR A 198 -4.20 9.72 6.78
N ALA A 199 -3.02 9.17 6.43
CA ALA A 199 -1.85 9.97 6.11
C ALA A 199 -2.02 10.83 4.85
N LEU A 200 -2.71 10.30 3.84
CA LEU A 200 -3.04 11.04 2.61
C LEU A 200 -4.03 12.18 2.87
N LEU A 201 -5.05 11.94 3.70
CA LEU A 201 -6.06 12.95 4.04
C LEU A 201 -5.57 14.00 5.03
N ALA A 202 -4.79 13.57 6.04
CA ALA A 202 -4.32 14.44 7.12
C ALA A 202 -2.95 15.08 6.84
N GLY A 203 -2.24 14.65 5.77
CA GLY A 203 -0.86 15.06 5.45
C GLY A 203 0.22 14.44 6.35
N ARG A 204 -0.16 13.65 7.36
CA ARG A 204 0.74 12.99 8.33
C ARG A 204 0.15 11.65 8.78
N PRO A 205 0.99 10.69 9.18
CA PRO A 205 0.52 9.42 9.73
C PRO A 205 -0.39 9.60 10.96
N PRO A 206 -1.24 8.59 11.27
CA PRO A 206 -2.19 8.67 12.40
C PRO A 206 -1.49 8.82 13.76
N PHE A 207 -0.28 8.28 13.88
CA PHE A 207 0.50 8.33 15.11
C PHE A 207 1.92 8.82 14.83
N PRO A 208 2.56 9.54 15.79
CA PRO A 208 3.91 10.10 15.64
C PRO A 208 5.00 9.02 15.87
N VAL A 209 4.94 7.93 15.12
CA VAL A 209 5.87 6.80 15.20
C VAL A 209 6.95 6.99 14.13
N LYS A 210 8.22 7.04 14.54
CA LYS A 210 9.39 7.20 13.66
C LYS A 210 10.21 5.91 13.53
N ASN A 211 10.19 5.06 14.56
CA ASN A 211 10.94 3.84 14.64
C ASN A 211 10.16 2.74 15.39
N LEU A 212 10.71 1.54 15.45
CA LEU A 212 10.06 0.40 16.10
C LEU A 212 9.87 0.62 17.62
N THR A 213 10.81 1.29 18.26
CA THR A 213 10.73 1.61 19.70
C THR A 213 9.54 2.53 19.99
N ASP A 214 9.32 3.54 19.14
CA ASP A 214 8.15 4.43 19.26
C ASP A 214 6.84 3.64 19.11
N LEU A 215 6.81 2.68 18.16
CA LEU A 215 5.63 1.84 17.94
C LEU A 215 5.33 0.96 19.16
N LEU A 216 6.34 0.30 19.71
CA LEU A 216 6.21 -0.59 20.87
C LEU A 216 5.84 0.17 22.15
N ASN A 217 6.32 1.40 22.31
CA ASN A 217 6.04 2.25 23.47
C ASN A 217 4.75 3.07 23.33
N ARG A 218 4.12 3.05 22.17
CA ARG A 218 2.86 3.77 21.94
C ARG A 218 1.75 3.19 22.83
N ASN A 219 1.00 4.08 23.49
CA ASN A 219 -0.22 3.62 24.17
C ASN A 219 -1.26 3.18 23.13
N PRO A 220 -1.60 1.90 23.04
CA PRO A 220 -2.53 1.39 22.03
C PRO A 220 -3.96 1.91 22.23
N ASN A 221 -4.34 2.31 23.45
CA ASN A 221 -5.69 2.76 23.78
C ASN A 221 -5.95 4.24 23.41
N VAL A 222 -4.94 4.96 22.91
CA VAL A 222 -5.10 6.33 22.43
C VAL A 222 -5.46 6.28 20.94
N PRO A 223 -6.69 6.68 20.54
CA PRO A 223 -7.07 6.71 19.14
C PRO A 223 -6.30 7.81 18.38
N PRO A 224 -6.27 7.76 17.04
CA PRO A 224 -5.73 8.85 16.26
C PRO A 224 -6.61 10.10 16.40
N ALA A 225 -6.06 11.28 16.08
CA ALA A 225 -6.85 12.51 16.09
C ALA A 225 -7.94 12.46 15.00
N PRO A 226 -9.17 12.95 15.26
CA PRO A 226 -10.22 13.02 14.25
C PRO A 226 -9.83 13.99 13.12
N ILE A 227 -10.23 13.68 11.89
CA ILE A 227 -9.90 14.48 10.71
C ILE A 227 -11.12 14.87 9.87
N ALA A 228 -12.27 14.23 10.09
CA ALA A 228 -13.46 14.41 9.27
C ALA A 228 -13.86 15.89 9.17
N ASP A 229 -14.04 16.59 10.29
CA ASP A 229 -14.43 18.00 10.31
C ASP A 229 -13.42 18.91 9.59
N ARG A 230 -12.14 18.59 9.67
CA ARG A 230 -11.07 19.41 9.07
C ARG A 230 -11.06 19.37 7.54
N ILE A 231 -11.58 18.31 6.95
CA ILE A 231 -11.60 18.10 5.50
C ILE A 231 -13.04 18.13 4.94
N GLY A 232 -14.02 18.49 5.78
CA GLY A 232 -15.43 18.53 5.39
C GLY A 232 -16.04 17.15 5.08
N ALA A 233 -15.53 16.10 5.73
CA ALA A 233 -16.00 14.74 5.55
C ALA A 233 -17.11 14.37 6.56
N PRO A 234 -17.98 13.41 6.24
CA PRO A 234 -18.92 12.85 7.20
C PRO A 234 -18.20 12.24 8.42
N PRO A 235 -18.79 12.29 9.64
CA PRO A 235 -18.22 11.65 10.84
C PRO A 235 -17.96 10.14 10.67
N ALA A 236 -18.65 9.49 9.74
CA ALA A 236 -18.44 8.09 9.37
C ALA A 236 -17.00 7.80 8.89
N LEU A 237 -16.28 8.80 8.36
CA LEU A 237 -14.87 8.65 8.01
C LEU A 237 -14.00 8.38 9.25
N ASP A 238 -14.16 9.19 10.30
CA ASP A 238 -13.40 9.00 11.54
C ASP A 238 -13.77 7.67 12.19
N ALA A 239 -15.06 7.30 12.18
CA ALA A 239 -15.53 6.02 12.72
C ALA A 239 -14.87 4.82 11.99
N LEU A 240 -14.82 4.85 10.64
CA LEU A 240 -14.16 3.81 9.84
C LEU A 240 -12.65 3.73 10.15
N LEU A 241 -11.97 4.89 10.15
CA LEU A 241 -10.53 4.94 10.39
C LEU A 241 -10.18 4.49 11.81
N PHE A 242 -10.97 4.85 12.82
CA PHE A 242 -10.74 4.42 14.20
C PHE A 242 -10.95 2.92 14.36
N ALA A 243 -12.01 2.36 13.76
CA ALA A 243 -12.22 0.92 13.74
C ALA A 243 -11.08 0.19 13.04
N ALA A 244 -10.64 0.65 11.86
CA ALA A 244 -9.58 -0.01 11.10
C ALA A 244 -8.18 0.12 11.77
N LEU A 245 -7.96 1.17 12.57
CA LEU A 245 -6.75 1.42 13.34
C LEU A 245 -6.81 0.90 14.80
N ASP A 246 -7.84 0.10 15.13
CA ASP A 246 -7.96 -0.51 16.46
C ASP A 246 -6.77 -1.46 16.72
N PRO A 247 -6.19 -1.43 17.93
CA PRO A 247 -5.12 -2.37 18.32
C PRO A 247 -5.56 -3.84 18.28
N ASP A 248 -6.85 -4.14 18.53
CA ASP A 248 -7.42 -5.49 18.43
C ASP A 248 -7.87 -5.77 16.98
N PRO A 249 -7.23 -6.74 16.26
CA PRO A 249 -7.65 -7.10 14.91
C PRO A 249 -9.12 -7.54 14.78
N ASN A 250 -9.74 -8.05 15.86
CA ASN A 250 -11.14 -8.49 15.83
C ASN A 250 -12.13 -7.32 15.75
N ARG A 251 -11.71 -6.10 16.07
CA ARG A 251 -12.53 -4.88 15.99
C ARG A 251 -12.35 -4.15 14.66
N ARG A 252 -11.41 -4.56 13.82
CA ARG A 252 -11.19 -3.99 12.49
C ARG A 252 -12.19 -4.54 11.47
N PRO A 253 -12.39 -3.88 10.32
CA PRO A 253 -13.02 -4.51 9.16
C PRO A 253 -12.38 -5.88 8.90
N GLN A 254 -13.19 -6.92 8.71
CA GLN A 254 -12.67 -8.29 8.68
C GLN A 254 -12.10 -8.71 7.33
N THR A 255 -12.37 -7.94 6.25
CA THR A 255 -11.76 -8.15 4.92
C THR A 255 -11.36 -6.82 4.32
N ALA A 256 -10.40 -6.85 3.40
CA ALA A 256 -9.99 -5.67 2.67
C ALA A 256 -11.10 -5.18 1.71
N GLU A 257 -11.99 -6.07 1.26
CA GLU A 257 -13.17 -5.69 0.46
C GLU A 257 -14.19 -4.87 1.27
N ILE A 258 -14.42 -5.21 2.55
CA ILE A 258 -15.26 -4.40 3.44
C ILE A 258 -14.68 -2.98 3.58
N MET A 259 -13.36 -2.88 3.78
CA MET A 259 -12.67 -1.60 3.86
C MET A 259 -12.81 -0.81 2.54
N ALA A 260 -12.61 -1.46 1.39
CA ALA A 260 -12.74 -0.85 0.07
C ALA A 260 -14.15 -0.29 -0.17
N THR A 261 -15.17 -1.09 0.12
CA THR A 261 -16.58 -0.69 -0.04
C THR A 261 -16.93 0.52 0.82
N ALA A 262 -16.49 0.54 2.08
CA ALA A 262 -16.72 1.66 2.98
C ALA A 262 -16.02 2.95 2.51
N LEU A 263 -14.79 2.84 1.99
CA LEU A 263 -14.06 3.96 1.40
C LEU A 263 -14.76 4.52 0.15
N ASP A 264 -15.31 3.65 -0.71
CA ASP A 264 -16.07 4.08 -1.89
C ASP A 264 -17.36 4.82 -1.53
N GLN A 265 -18.12 4.31 -0.56
CA GLN A 265 -19.33 4.98 -0.08
C GLN A 265 -19.04 6.38 0.47
N LEU A 266 -17.90 6.53 1.16
CA LEU A 266 -17.45 7.85 1.63
C LEU A 266 -17.00 8.73 0.47
N ALA A 267 -16.32 8.17 -0.54
CA ALA A 267 -15.91 8.90 -1.73
C ALA A 267 -17.10 9.46 -2.52
N ASP A 268 -18.22 8.71 -2.60
CA ASP A 268 -19.44 9.14 -3.31
C ASP A 268 -20.03 10.46 -2.81
N VAL A 269 -19.81 10.79 -1.54
CA VAL A 269 -20.34 12.00 -0.90
C VAL A 269 -19.27 13.09 -0.69
N MET A 270 -18.05 12.86 -1.17
CA MET A 270 -16.92 13.78 -1.01
C MET A 270 -16.56 14.48 -2.32
N PRO A 271 -16.03 15.73 -2.27
CA PRO A 271 -15.49 16.39 -3.46
C PRO A 271 -14.44 15.52 -4.16
N GLY A 272 -14.55 15.43 -5.49
CA GLY A 272 -13.63 14.61 -6.29
C GLY A 272 -13.95 13.11 -6.32
N GLY A 273 -15.00 12.66 -5.63
CA GLY A 273 -15.45 11.28 -5.66
C GLY A 273 -16.05 10.86 -7.01
N ASP A 274 -16.76 11.76 -7.68
CA ASP A 274 -17.40 11.52 -8.99
C ASP A 274 -16.43 11.61 -10.17
N THR A 275 -15.31 12.28 -9.96
CA THR A 275 -14.34 12.53 -11.02
C THR A 275 -13.12 11.62 -10.91
N TYR A 276 -13.28 10.36 -11.25
CA TYR A 276 -12.14 9.53 -11.64
C TYR A 276 -11.69 9.93 -13.06
N VAL A 277 -11.48 11.22 -13.28
CA VAL A 277 -10.81 11.72 -14.48
C VAL A 277 -9.32 11.77 -14.17
N PRO A 278 -8.50 11.00 -14.89
CA PRO A 278 -7.06 11.02 -14.69
C PRO A 278 -6.53 12.42 -15.00
N ARG A 279 -6.20 13.21 -13.98
CA ARG A 279 -5.32 14.36 -14.19
C ARG A 279 -3.91 13.79 -14.26
N PRO A 280 -3.15 14.02 -15.34
CA PRO A 280 -1.75 13.62 -15.40
C PRO A 280 -1.04 14.19 -14.17
N LEU A 281 -0.36 13.36 -13.39
CA LEU A 281 0.61 13.84 -12.42
C LEU A 281 1.66 14.59 -13.25
N LEU A 282 1.87 15.86 -12.96
CA LEU A 282 2.92 16.62 -13.62
C LEU A 282 4.25 15.86 -13.47
N PRO A 283 5.07 15.77 -14.52
CA PRO A 283 6.39 15.16 -14.41
C PRO A 283 7.15 15.85 -13.27
N ALA A 284 7.90 15.06 -12.48
CA ALA A 284 8.78 15.63 -11.47
C ALA A 284 9.65 16.70 -12.15
N GLU A 285 9.64 17.93 -11.63
CA GLU A 285 10.48 19.03 -12.11
C GLU A 285 11.94 18.53 -12.15
N GLY A 286 12.50 18.44 -13.35
CA GLY A 286 13.88 17.98 -13.55
C GLY A 286 14.18 17.26 -14.86
N SER A 287 13.21 17.06 -15.75
CA SER A 287 13.50 16.55 -17.10
C SER A 287 13.33 17.66 -18.15
N ASP A 288 14.41 18.38 -18.44
CA ASP A 288 14.58 19.15 -19.68
C ASP A 288 14.50 18.19 -20.89
N LEU A 289 13.30 17.85 -21.30
CA LEU A 289 13.06 17.30 -22.63
C LEU A 289 12.52 18.40 -23.52
N ARG A 290 13.44 19.13 -24.16
CA ARG A 290 13.09 19.94 -25.33
C ARG A 290 12.49 18.97 -26.38
N PRO A 291 11.32 19.29 -26.94
CA PRO A 291 10.79 18.50 -28.07
C PRO A 291 11.77 18.61 -29.24
N ALA A 292 12.16 17.49 -29.79
CA ALA A 292 12.93 17.46 -31.03
C ALA A 292 12.11 18.11 -32.16
N PRO A 293 12.75 18.92 -33.06
CA PRO A 293 12.05 19.52 -34.18
C PRO A 293 11.51 18.43 -35.10
N PRO A 294 10.31 18.64 -35.71
CA PRO A 294 9.72 17.65 -36.59
C PRO A 294 10.59 17.46 -37.84
N THR A 295 10.99 16.22 -38.11
CA THR A 295 11.59 15.84 -39.39
C THR A 295 10.55 15.95 -40.51
N PRO A 296 10.89 16.53 -41.67
CA PRO A 296 9.94 16.64 -42.79
C PRO A 296 9.66 15.25 -43.36
N PHE A 297 8.40 14.86 -43.38
CA PHE A 297 7.91 13.67 -44.07
C PHE A 297 8.17 13.78 -45.57
N GLY A 298 8.93 12.84 -46.10
CA GLY A 298 9.05 12.61 -47.53
C GLY A 298 7.72 12.09 -48.07
N THR A 299 7.31 12.63 -49.18
CA THR A 299 6.12 12.24 -49.96
C THR A 299 6.18 10.77 -50.39
N PRO A 300 5.14 9.96 -50.21
CA PRO A 300 5.09 8.64 -50.80
C PRO A 300 4.67 8.74 -52.25
N SER A 301 5.49 8.19 -53.12
CA SER A 301 5.19 7.94 -54.55
C SER A 301 4.34 6.67 -54.67
N SER A 302 3.23 6.84 -55.30
CA SER A 302 2.37 5.92 -56.07
C SER A 302 2.67 4.40 -56.08
N PHE A 303 1.71 3.61 -55.53
CA PHE A 303 1.27 2.35 -56.17
C PHE A 303 -0.24 2.24 -56.02
N ILE A 304 -0.96 2.53 -57.11
CA ILE A 304 -2.36 2.17 -57.37
C ILE A 304 -2.30 0.97 -58.31
N SER A 305 -2.96 -0.11 -57.97
CA SER A 305 -3.70 -0.94 -58.93
C SER A 305 -4.55 -1.99 -58.21
N ASP A 306 -5.84 -1.90 -58.47
CA ASP A 306 -6.83 -2.97 -58.59
C ASP A 306 -7.30 -3.71 -57.33
N LEU A 307 -8.48 -3.29 -56.86
CA LEU A 307 -9.56 -4.24 -56.58
C LEU A 307 -10.92 -3.50 -56.60
N HIS A 308 -11.69 -3.75 -57.65
CA HIS A 308 -13.11 -3.45 -57.77
C HIS A 308 -13.91 -4.22 -56.72
N MET A 309 -14.75 -3.51 -55.96
CA MET A 309 -15.99 -4.08 -55.42
C MET A 309 -17.10 -3.02 -55.34
N SER A 310 -18.25 -3.39 -55.91
CA SER A 310 -19.49 -2.64 -56.07
C SER A 310 -20.16 -2.18 -54.77
N PRO A 311 -20.91 -1.07 -54.83
CA PRO A 311 -21.73 -0.60 -53.70
C PRO A 311 -23.14 -1.19 -53.80
N ASN A 312 -23.69 -1.65 -52.69
CA ASN A 312 -25.12 -1.65 -52.32
C ASN A 312 -25.51 -2.87 -51.48
N ALA A 313 -25.61 -2.66 -50.15
CA ALA A 313 -26.62 -3.31 -49.33
C ALA A 313 -26.80 -2.53 -48.01
N PRO A 314 -28.02 -2.16 -47.59
CA PRO A 314 -28.28 -1.45 -46.38
C PRO A 314 -28.32 -2.42 -45.18
N LEU A 315 -27.50 -2.17 -44.15
CA LEU A 315 -27.58 -2.85 -42.87
C LEU A 315 -28.65 -2.18 -42.00
N SER A 316 -29.74 -2.87 -41.83
CA SER A 316 -30.79 -2.54 -40.85
C SER A 316 -30.33 -2.96 -39.44
N LEU A 317 -30.32 -2.00 -38.52
CA LEU A 317 -30.13 -2.22 -37.09
C LEU A 317 -31.44 -2.71 -36.44
N PRO A 318 -31.44 -3.71 -35.56
CA PRO A 318 -32.62 -4.08 -34.79
C PRO A 318 -32.88 -3.07 -33.64
N PRO A 319 -34.15 -2.83 -33.26
CA PRO A 319 -34.51 -1.88 -32.21
C PRO A 319 -34.16 -2.44 -30.84
N SER A 320 -33.51 -1.61 -30.03
CA SER A 320 -33.26 -1.89 -28.63
C SER A 320 -34.55 -1.72 -27.83
N THR A 321 -35.11 -2.81 -27.35
CA THR A 321 -36.17 -2.83 -26.36
C THR A 321 -35.56 -2.69 -24.97
N TYR A 322 -35.58 -1.49 -24.42
CA TYR A 322 -35.37 -1.26 -23.00
C TYR A 322 -36.62 -1.69 -22.23
N THR A 323 -36.58 -2.85 -21.62
CA THR A 323 -37.57 -3.26 -20.63
C THR A 323 -37.16 -2.70 -19.27
N GLN A 324 -37.91 -1.73 -18.76
CA GLN A 324 -37.81 -1.27 -17.37
C GLN A 324 -38.18 -2.45 -16.44
N SER A 325 -37.19 -3.08 -15.84
CA SER A 325 -37.40 -4.02 -14.75
C SER A 325 -37.71 -3.24 -13.47
N ARG A 326 -38.91 -3.42 -12.98
CA ARG A 326 -39.43 -2.92 -11.71
C ARG A 326 -38.55 -3.49 -10.57
N MET A 327 -37.92 -2.60 -9.76
CA MET A 327 -37.15 -2.98 -8.57
C MET A 327 -38.07 -3.71 -7.55
N PRO A 328 -37.60 -4.79 -6.93
CA PRO A 328 -38.27 -5.38 -5.79
C PRO A 328 -38.19 -4.42 -4.59
N ALA A 329 -39.31 -4.20 -3.91
CA ALA A 329 -39.38 -3.48 -2.65
C ALA A 329 -38.62 -4.26 -1.58
N GLY A 330 -37.58 -3.64 -0.96
CA GLY A 330 -36.82 -4.24 0.13
C GLY A 330 -35.31 -3.99 0.12
N MET A 331 -34.79 -3.08 -0.71
CA MET A 331 -33.38 -2.66 -0.58
C MET A 331 -33.25 -1.61 0.53
N GLU A 332 -32.58 -2.01 1.61
CA GLU A 332 -32.14 -1.10 2.67
C GLU A 332 -31.20 -0.04 2.10
N THR A 333 -31.31 1.18 2.59
CA THR A 333 -30.46 2.30 2.15
C THR A 333 -28.99 2.05 2.48
N PRO A 334 -28.01 2.55 1.70
CA PRO A 334 -26.57 2.31 1.93
C PRO A 334 -26.07 2.65 3.34
N MET A 335 -26.74 3.55 4.04
CA MET A 335 -26.43 3.93 5.43
C MET A 335 -26.76 2.83 6.45
N SER A 336 -27.70 1.93 6.19
CA SER A 336 -28.06 0.85 7.11
C SER A 336 -27.00 -0.26 7.15
N VAL A 337 -26.27 -0.45 6.06
CA VAL A 337 -25.17 -1.43 5.98
C VAL A 337 -23.97 -0.97 6.81
N LEU A 338 -23.70 0.35 6.85
CA LEU A 338 -22.60 0.88 7.68
C LEU A 338 -22.87 0.69 9.19
N HIS A 339 -24.16 0.82 9.61
CA HIS A 339 -24.55 0.64 11.02
C HIS A 339 -24.43 -0.81 11.51
N SER A 340 -24.58 -1.81 10.63
CA SER A 340 -24.46 -3.22 11.01
C SER A 340 -23.03 -3.72 11.20
N TYR A 341 -22.04 -2.96 10.72
CA TYR A 341 -20.61 -3.31 10.79
C TYR A 341 -19.81 -2.49 11.81
N ILE A 342 -20.41 -1.43 12.38
CA ILE A 342 -19.78 -0.64 13.44
C ILE A 342 -20.46 -1.06 14.75
N PRO A 343 -19.77 -1.75 15.68
CA PRO A 343 -20.32 -1.97 17.02
C PRO A 343 -20.57 -0.59 17.65
N GLU A 344 -21.78 -0.33 18.15
CA GLU A 344 -22.04 0.84 18.96
C GLU A 344 -21.06 0.86 20.12
N ALA A 345 -20.03 1.69 20.01
CA ALA A 345 -19.16 1.99 21.12
C ALA A 345 -19.97 2.79 22.13
N GLN A 346 -20.57 2.09 23.10
CA GLN A 346 -21.07 2.72 24.31
C GLN A 346 -19.88 3.33 25.04
N TYR A 347 -19.66 4.61 24.79
CA TYR A 347 -18.69 5.42 25.52
C TYR A 347 -19.28 5.72 26.90
N SER A 348 -19.00 4.84 27.88
CA SER A 348 -19.18 5.13 29.30
C SER A 348 -17.84 5.64 29.83
N PRO A 349 -17.76 6.89 30.30
CA PRO A 349 -16.57 7.41 30.96
C PRO A 349 -16.53 6.97 32.42
N GLU A 350 -16.50 5.68 32.68
CA GLU A 350 -16.20 5.19 34.01
C GLU A 350 -14.82 4.54 34.02
N THR A 351 -13.91 5.22 34.70
CA THR A 351 -12.59 4.80 35.08
C THR A 351 -12.65 3.48 35.85
N GLU A 352 -12.61 2.34 35.17
CA GLU A 352 -12.23 1.08 35.78
C GLU A 352 -10.71 1.09 35.99
N ARG A 353 -10.30 1.45 37.21
CA ARG A 353 -8.99 1.11 37.73
C ARG A 353 -8.95 -0.42 37.76
N GLU A 354 -8.26 -1.04 36.81
CA GLU A 354 -7.86 -2.44 36.89
C GLU A 354 -7.14 -2.66 38.25
N ARG A 355 -7.85 -3.29 39.17
CA ARG A 355 -7.24 -3.83 40.41
C ARG A 355 -6.37 -5.00 39.98
N ARG A 356 -5.09 -4.74 39.79
CA ARG A 356 -4.09 -5.80 39.62
C ARG A 356 -4.21 -6.76 40.83
N SER A 357 -4.14 -8.07 40.55
CA SER A 357 -4.36 -9.10 41.55
C SER A 357 -3.43 -8.90 42.78
N PRO A 358 -3.86 -9.21 43.99
CA PRO A 358 -3.02 -9.11 45.16
C PRO A 358 -1.69 -9.90 45.05
N LEU A 359 -1.69 -10.97 44.25
CA LEU A 359 -0.51 -11.75 43.89
C LEU A 359 0.55 -10.93 43.11
N PHE A 360 0.13 -9.99 42.27
CA PHE A 360 1.06 -9.10 41.57
C PHE A 360 1.81 -8.18 42.52
N TYR A 361 1.12 -7.60 43.51
CA TYR A 361 1.76 -6.74 44.50
C TYR A 361 2.65 -7.54 45.49
N ALA A 362 2.27 -8.77 45.82
CA ALA A 362 3.09 -9.67 46.62
C ALA A 362 4.39 -10.05 45.88
N TRP A 363 4.31 -10.34 44.59
CA TRP A 363 5.49 -10.62 43.77
C TRP A 363 6.42 -9.41 43.64
N LEU A 364 5.84 -8.22 43.43
CA LEU A 364 6.61 -6.95 43.35
C LEU A 364 7.33 -6.64 44.67
N ALA A 365 6.69 -6.88 45.84
CA ALA A 365 7.28 -6.69 47.14
C ALA A 365 8.46 -7.68 47.41
N LEU A 366 8.28 -8.95 47.01
CA LEU A 366 9.31 -9.98 47.14
C LEU A 366 10.57 -9.68 46.29
N THR A 367 10.36 -9.25 45.02
CA THR A 367 11.47 -8.88 44.14
C THR A 367 12.21 -7.63 44.63
N SER A 368 11.49 -6.64 45.16
CA SER A 368 12.07 -5.43 45.73
C SER A 368 12.89 -5.73 46.99
N LEU A 369 12.41 -6.62 47.86
CA LEU A 369 13.12 -7.08 49.06
C LEU A 369 14.39 -7.86 48.70
N ALA A 370 14.33 -8.74 47.70
CA ALA A 370 15.48 -9.50 47.23
C ALA A 370 16.60 -8.61 46.69
N LEU A 371 16.22 -7.57 45.87
CA LEU A 371 17.15 -6.58 45.35
C LEU A 371 17.80 -5.74 46.47
N PHE A 372 17.02 -5.37 47.49
CA PHE A 372 17.53 -4.63 48.66
C PHE A 372 18.54 -5.47 49.45
N LEU A 373 18.24 -6.75 49.71
CA LEU A 373 19.14 -7.65 50.41
C LEU A 373 20.45 -7.91 49.64
N LEU A 374 20.35 -8.02 48.29
CA LEU A 374 21.50 -8.16 47.40
C LEU A 374 22.39 -6.91 47.47
N ALA A 375 21.81 -5.72 47.41
CA ALA A 375 22.53 -4.44 47.51
C ALA A 375 23.22 -4.31 48.89
N MET A 376 22.55 -4.70 49.96
CA MET A 376 23.12 -4.69 51.32
C MET A 376 24.30 -5.68 51.46
N MET A 377 24.20 -6.86 50.87
CA MET A 377 25.26 -7.87 50.85
C MET A 377 26.50 -7.39 50.09
N VAL A 378 26.30 -6.71 48.94
CA VAL A 378 27.37 -6.13 48.12
C VAL A 378 28.06 -4.98 48.88
N THR A 379 27.31 -4.13 49.60
CA THR A 379 27.89 -3.05 50.40
C THR A 379 28.67 -3.57 51.62
N LEU A 380 28.17 -4.61 52.29
CA LEU A 380 28.90 -5.24 53.40
C LEU A 380 30.18 -5.93 52.90
N TRP A 381 30.16 -6.56 51.74
CA TRP A 381 31.34 -7.17 51.12
C TRP A 381 32.41 -6.12 50.69
N ALA A 382 31.96 -4.93 50.23
CA ALA A 382 32.86 -3.84 49.83
C ALA A 382 33.51 -3.10 51.01
N ILE A 383 33.01 -3.27 52.27
CA ILE A 383 33.50 -2.65 53.50
C ILE A 383 34.36 -3.64 54.31
N SER A 384 34.26 -4.93 54.05
CA SER A 384 35.09 -6.01 54.63
C SER A 384 36.36 -6.25 53.80
#